data_77fc44779af139d46ae2acb8bf657679
#
_entry.id   77fc44779af139d46ae2acb8bf657679
#
_cell.length_a   1.000
_cell.length_b   1.000
_cell.length_c   1.000
_cell.angle_alpha   90.00
_cell.angle_beta   90.00
_cell.angle_gamma   90.00
#
_symmetry.space_group_name_H-M   'P 1'
#
loop_
_entity.id
_entity.type
_entity.pdbx_description
1 polymer ?
#
loop_
_entity_poly.entity_id
_entity_poly.type
_entity_poly.pdbx_seq_one_letter_code
_entity_poly.pdbx_strand_id
1 'polypeptide(L)'
;MMAGGTLAAVDPGREKCGFAVLDAHGTVLFQKVIETLNLVHEINDKYDRYAFRVLVLGNGTTSKEAKERIEEMLPDLRVALVDEYRTTDMAKRAYWQARPPRGWRRLLPVSMLVPPEPVDDFVAIILARRFLEGAASGDV
;
A
#
# COMPACT_ATOMS: atom_id res chain seq x y z
N MET A 1 14.43 17.18 -3.82
CA MET A 1 14.20 17.37 -2.41
C MET A 1 12.88 16.74 -2.02
N MET A 2 12.89 16.10 -0.92
CA MET A 2 11.73 15.29 -0.55
C MET A 2 10.96 15.79 0.65
N ALA A 3 11.42 16.85 1.30
CA ALA A 3 10.62 17.45 2.37
C ALA A 3 9.29 17.88 1.77
N GLY A 4 8.20 17.39 2.30
CA GLY A 4 6.88 17.63 1.76
C GLY A 4 6.51 16.78 0.56
N GLY A 5 7.39 15.88 0.11
CA GLY A 5 7.08 14.98 -0.99
C GLY A 5 6.08 13.91 -0.59
N THR A 6 5.49 13.27 -1.59
CA THR A 6 4.56 12.17 -1.36
C THR A 6 5.01 10.93 -2.12
N LEU A 7 4.54 9.77 -1.68
CA LEU A 7 4.74 8.52 -2.39
C LEU A 7 3.43 7.74 -2.40
N ALA A 8 3.27 6.93 -3.42
CA ALA A 8 2.14 6.02 -3.51
C ALA A 8 2.60 4.60 -3.26
N ALA A 9 1.68 3.73 -2.86
CA ALA A 9 1.98 2.32 -2.68
C ALA A 9 0.77 1.49 -3.12
N VAL A 10 1.06 0.36 -3.73
CA VAL A 10 0.03 -0.57 -4.21
C VAL A 10 0.38 -1.99 -3.78
N ASP A 11 -0.60 -2.65 -3.21
CA ASP A 11 -0.55 -4.11 -2.99
C ASP A 11 -1.37 -4.72 -4.12
N PRO A 12 -0.72 -5.28 -5.17
CA PRO A 12 -1.44 -5.76 -6.33
C PRO A 12 -2.12 -7.11 -6.08
N GLY A 13 -3.33 -7.27 -6.57
CA GLY A 13 -4.07 -8.51 -6.50
C GLY A 13 -4.82 -8.76 -7.80
N ARG A 14 -5.39 -9.96 -7.95
CA ARG A 14 -6.13 -10.31 -9.16
C ARG A 14 -7.43 -9.54 -9.30
N GLU A 15 -8.20 -9.45 -8.24
CA GLU A 15 -9.51 -8.82 -8.23
C GLU A 15 -9.50 -7.47 -7.54
N LYS A 16 -8.76 -7.36 -6.45
CA LYS A 16 -8.68 -6.15 -5.65
C LYS A 16 -7.24 -5.81 -5.34
N CYS A 17 -6.97 -4.53 -5.24
CA CYS A 17 -5.66 -3.99 -4.89
C CYS A 17 -5.81 -3.06 -3.70
N GLY A 18 -4.77 -2.98 -2.87
CA GLY A 18 -4.67 -1.92 -1.90
C GLY A 18 -3.93 -0.74 -2.50
N PHE A 19 -4.38 0.47 -2.23
CA PHE A 19 -3.75 1.67 -2.73
C PHE A 19 -3.68 2.71 -1.62
N ALA A 20 -2.52 3.30 -1.42
CA ALA A 20 -2.33 4.32 -0.40
C ALA A 20 -1.39 5.40 -0.91
N VAL A 21 -1.56 6.61 -0.39
CA VAL A 21 -0.64 7.72 -0.62
C VAL A 21 -0.20 8.23 0.75
N LEU A 22 1.09 8.37 0.94
CA LEU A 22 1.69 8.83 2.18
C LEU A 22 2.60 10.02 1.91
N ASP A 23 2.84 10.83 2.94
CA ASP A 23 3.87 11.85 2.85
C ASP A 23 5.25 11.26 3.21
N ALA A 24 6.27 12.08 3.13
CA ALA A 24 7.65 11.64 3.39
C ALA A 24 7.88 11.24 4.86
N HIS A 25 6.98 11.61 5.75
CA HIS A 25 7.06 11.25 7.18
C HIS A 25 6.28 9.98 7.51
N GLY A 26 5.63 9.39 6.52
CA GLY A 26 4.83 8.18 6.73
C GLY A 26 3.40 8.44 7.15
N THR A 27 2.95 9.69 7.10
CA THR A 27 1.55 10.02 7.38
C THR A 27 0.67 9.63 6.19
N VAL A 28 -0.41 8.94 6.47
CA VAL A 28 -1.33 8.47 5.42
C VAL A 28 -2.22 9.62 4.98
N LEU A 29 -2.17 9.92 3.69
CA LEU A 29 -2.99 10.97 3.07
C LEU A 29 -4.22 10.37 2.38
N PHE A 30 -4.13 9.13 1.94
CA PHE A 30 -5.21 8.43 1.25
C PHE A 30 -4.99 6.93 1.39
N GLN A 31 -6.05 6.17 1.60
CA GLN A 31 -6.00 4.71 1.56
C GLN A 31 -7.34 4.16 1.10
N LYS A 32 -7.30 3.15 0.26
CA LYS A 32 -8.50 2.53 -0.27
C LYS A 32 -8.19 1.15 -0.82
N VAL A 33 -9.17 0.24 -0.73
CA VAL A 33 -9.16 -1.00 -1.49
C VAL A 33 -9.92 -0.73 -2.78
N ILE A 34 -9.32 -1.02 -3.91
CA ILE A 34 -9.92 -0.73 -5.23
C ILE A 34 -9.94 -2.00 -6.08
N GLU A 35 -10.88 -2.05 -6.99
CA GLU A 35 -10.94 -3.15 -7.94
C GLU A 35 -9.75 -3.04 -8.90
N THR A 36 -9.13 -4.18 -9.19
CA THR A 36 -7.93 -4.23 -10.03
C THR A 36 -8.17 -3.63 -11.42
N LEU A 37 -9.37 -3.79 -11.95
CA LEU A 37 -9.73 -3.19 -13.24
C LEU A 37 -9.66 -1.67 -13.23
N ASN A 38 -9.80 -1.05 -12.07
CA ASN A 38 -9.79 0.40 -11.93
C ASN A 38 -8.44 0.94 -11.45
N LEU A 39 -7.46 0.06 -11.23
CA LEU A 39 -6.19 0.45 -10.60
C LEU A 39 -5.48 1.58 -11.33
N VAL A 40 -5.26 1.44 -12.62
CA VAL A 40 -4.50 2.43 -13.39
C VAL A 40 -5.23 3.77 -13.41
N HIS A 41 -6.55 3.74 -13.54
CA HIS A 41 -7.37 4.95 -13.51
C HIS A 41 -7.25 5.67 -12.15
N GLU A 42 -7.33 4.92 -11.06
CA GLU A 42 -7.20 5.48 -9.71
C GLU A 42 -5.81 6.05 -9.47
N ILE A 43 -4.78 5.35 -9.93
CA ILE A 43 -3.41 5.85 -9.81
C ILE A 43 -3.24 7.17 -10.56
N ASN A 44 -3.75 7.24 -11.78
CA ASN A 44 -3.65 8.44 -12.59
C ASN A 44 -4.38 9.62 -11.94
N ASP A 45 -5.57 9.38 -11.39
CA ASP A 45 -6.34 10.38 -10.69
C ASP A 45 -5.60 10.94 -9.48
N LYS A 46 -5.02 10.04 -8.67
CA LYS A 46 -4.28 10.45 -7.48
C LYS A 46 -2.92 11.05 -7.81
N TYR A 47 -2.32 10.64 -8.93
CA TYR A 47 -1.08 11.24 -9.40
C TYR A 47 -1.27 12.73 -9.69
N ASP A 48 -2.37 13.08 -10.32
CA ASP A 48 -2.70 14.48 -10.59
C ASP A 48 -2.90 15.26 -9.29
N ARG A 49 -3.48 14.63 -8.29
CA ARG A 49 -3.80 15.30 -7.03
C ARG A 49 -2.61 15.43 -6.10
N TYR A 50 -1.81 14.38 -5.96
CA TYR A 50 -0.74 14.32 -4.97
C TYR A 50 0.66 14.47 -5.54
N ALA A 51 0.81 14.36 -6.84
CA ALA A 51 2.10 14.53 -7.53
C ALA A 51 3.22 13.65 -6.96
N PHE A 52 2.89 12.41 -6.59
CA PHE A 52 3.91 11.49 -6.07
C PHE A 52 4.88 11.10 -7.19
N ARG A 53 6.16 10.98 -6.83
CA ARG A 53 7.21 10.66 -7.79
C ARG A 53 7.59 9.19 -7.80
N VAL A 54 7.22 8.48 -6.74
CA VAL A 54 7.54 7.07 -6.58
C VAL A 54 6.26 6.33 -6.26
N LEU A 55 6.08 5.19 -6.92
CA LEU A 55 5.02 4.25 -6.58
C LEU A 55 5.69 2.97 -6.11
N VAL A 56 5.46 2.61 -4.87
CA VAL A 56 5.96 1.39 -4.27
C VAL A 56 4.98 0.28 -4.58
N LEU A 57 5.47 -0.83 -5.10
CA LEU A 57 4.64 -1.95 -5.52
C LEU A 57 5.11 -3.21 -4.81
N GLY A 58 4.19 -3.92 -4.17
CA GLY A 58 4.49 -5.21 -3.59
C GLY A 58 4.88 -6.22 -4.67
N ASN A 59 5.83 -7.10 -4.38
CA ASN A 59 6.40 -8.01 -5.36
C ASN A 59 5.67 -9.36 -5.50
N GLY A 60 4.36 -9.35 -5.25
CA GLY A 60 3.53 -10.55 -5.38
C GLY A 60 3.40 -11.06 -6.81
N THR A 61 2.59 -12.10 -6.98
CA THR A 61 2.48 -12.81 -8.27
C THR A 61 1.95 -11.96 -9.41
N THR A 62 1.14 -10.93 -9.11
CA THR A 62 0.58 -10.05 -10.15
C THR A 62 1.37 -8.76 -10.33
N SER A 63 2.50 -8.61 -9.64
CA SER A 63 3.26 -7.36 -9.64
C SER A 63 3.83 -7.01 -11.01
N LYS A 64 4.26 -7.99 -11.77
CA LYS A 64 4.85 -7.75 -13.08
C LYS A 64 3.85 -7.09 -14.03
N GLU A 65 2.64 -7.63 -14.10
CA GLU A 65 1.59 -7.07 -14.95
C GLU A 65 1.18 -5.68 -14.49
N ALA A 66 1.05 -5.49 -13.20
CA ALA A 66 0.70 -4.19 -12.64
C ALA A 66 1.78 -3.16 -12.95
N LYS A 67 3.04 -3.53 -12.78
CA LYS A 67 4.17 -2.66 -13.09
C LYS A 67 4.17 -2.23 -14.55
N GLU A 68 3.98 -3.17 -15.45
CA GLU A 68 3.94 -2.88 -16.89
C GLU A 68 2.83 -1.89 -17.24
N ARG A 69 1.64 -2.09 -16.71
CA ARG A 69 0.51 -1.19 -16.93
C ARG A 69 0.75 0.20 -16.40
N ILE A 70 1.31 0.29 -15.21
CA ILE A 70 1.57 1.57 -14.57
C ILE A 70 2.64 2.34 -15.34
N GLU A 71 3.72 1.67 -15.73
CA GLU A 71 4.81 2.30 -16.47
C GLU A 71 4.36 2.76 -17.85
N GLU A 72 3.47 2.01 -18.48
CA GLU A 72 2.91 2.37 -19.77
C GLU A 72 2.05 3.64 -19.68
N MET A 73 1.24 3.75 -18.64
CA MET A 73 0.36 4.90 -18.43
C MET A 73 1.11 6.12 -17.92
N LEU A 74 2.07 5.92 -17.02
CA LEU A 74 2.81 7.00 -16.36
C LEU A 74 4.32 6.73 -16.47
N PRO A 75 4.90 6.97 -17.66
CA PRO A 75 6.31 6.62 -17.88
C PRO A 75 7.32 7.41 -17.04
N ASP A 76 6.93 8.58 -16.55
CA ASP A 76 7.80 9.39 -15.69
C ASP A 76 7.76 8.97 -14.23
N LEU A 77 6.85 8.09 -13.86
CA LEU A 77 6.70 7.63 -12.49
C LEU A 77 7.69 6.49 -12.22
N ARG A 78 8.47 6.63 -11.15
CA ARG A 78 9.35 5.56 -10.72
C ARG A 78 8.53 4.49 -9.99
N VAL A 79 8.64 3.24 -10.43
CA VAL A 79 7.98 2.11 -9.76
C VAL A 79 9.06 1.30 -9.04
N ALA A 80 8.95 1.19 -7.73
CA ALA A 80 9.90 0.46 -6.89
C ALA A 80 9.24 -0.79 -6.32
N LEU A 81 9.84 -1.95 -6.51
CA LEU A 81 9.33 -3.20 -5.95
C LEU A 81 9.82 -3.36 -4.51
N VAL A 82 8.93 -3.78 -3.62
CA VAL A 82 9.24 -4.00 -2.21
C VAL A 82 8.73 -5.37 -1.81
N ASP A 83 9.51 -6.06 -0.98
CA ASP A 83 9.18 -7.39 -0.49
C ASP A 83 7.91 -7.36 0.36
N GLU A 84 6.99 -8.28 0.06
CA GLU A 84 5.72 -8.44 0.77
C GLU A 84 5.81 -9.36 2.00
N TYR A 85 6.99 -9.79 2.39
CA TYR A 85 7.15 -10.75 3.48
C TYR A 85 6.42 -10.29 4.74
N ARG A 86 5.49 -11.13 5.22
CA ARG A 86 4.69 -10.92 6.44
C ARG A 86 3.81 -9.66 6.44
N THR A 87 3.59 -9.02 5.31
CA THR A 87 2.75 -7.82 5.27
C THR A 87 1.30 -8.10 5.64
N THR A 88 0.77 -9.28 5.31
CA THR A 88 -0.60 -9.62 5.63
C THR A 88 -0.83 -9.69 7.15
N ASP A 89 0.11 -10.30 7.89
CA ASP A 89 0.00 -10.37 9.34
C ASP A 89 0.08 -8.98 9.96
N MET A 90 0.99 -8.16 9.47
CA MET A 90 1.12 -6.78 9.94
C MET A 90 -0.11 -5.95 9.62
N ALA A 91 -0.71 -6.17 8.45
CA ALA A 91 -1.92 -5.47 8.04
C ALA A 91 -3.11 -5.85 8.93
N LYS A 92 -3.25 -7.11 9.28
CA LYS A 92 -4.30 -7.55 10.21
C LYS A 92 -4.15 -6.89 11.56
N ARG A 93 -2.94 -6.79 12.08
CA ARG A 93 -2.69 -6.10 13.35
C ARG A 93 -3.06 -4.63 13.25
N ALA A 94 -2.66 -3.97 12.16
CA ALA A 94 -2.99 -2.56 11.94
C ALA A 94 -4.51 -2.35 11.85
N TYR A 95 -5.20 -3.26 11.18
CA TYR A 95 -6.67 -3.22 11.08
C TYR A 95 -7.30 -3.23 12.46
N TRP A 96 -6.89 -4.18 13.33
CA TRP A 96 -7.48 -4.31 14.65
C TRP A 96 -7.04 -3.22 15.62
N GLN A 97 -5.92 -2.55 15.37
CA GLN A 97 -5.53 -1.36 16.11
C GLN A 97 -6.43 -0.17 15.74
N ALA A 98 -6.75 -0.04 14.46
CA ALA A 98 -7.63 1.04 13.99
C ALA A 98 -9.09 0.80 14.35
N ARG A 99 -9.51 -0.48 14.34
CA ARG A 99 -10.89 -0.90 14.63
C ARG A 99 -10.86 -2.04 15.63
N PRO A 100 -10.71 -1.74 16.95
CA PRO A 100 -10.57 -2.80 17.96
C PRO A 100 -11.73 -3.78 17.95
N PRO A 101 -11.47 -5.08 18.19
CA PRO A 101 -12.53 -6.07 18.23
C PRO A 101 -13.47 -5.78 19.39
N ARG A 102 -14.73 -6.16 19.23
CA ARG A 102 -15.80 -5.92 20.21
C ARG A 102 -16.34 -7.23 20.75
N GLY A 103 -16.95 -7.16 21.93
CA GLY A 103 -17.58 -8.31 22.56
C GLY A 103 -16.59 -9.39 22.92
N TRP A 104 -16.97 -10.65 22.69
CA TRP A 104 -16.12 -11.79 23.03
C TRP A 104 -14.84 -11.86 22.21
N ARG A 105 -14.83 -11.23 21.02
CA ARG A 105 -13.64 -11.25 20.15
C ARG A 105 -12.43 -10.57 20.78
N ARG A 106 -12.65 -9.61 21.65
CA ARG A 106 -11.54 -8.91 22.33
C ARG A 106 -10.76 -9.82 23.27
N LEU A 107 -11.31 -11.00 23.59
CA LEU A 107 -10.65 -11.99 24.43
C LEU A 107 -9.75 -12.92 23.64
N LEU A 108 -9.77 -12.84 22.32
CA LEU A 108 -8.99 -13.69 21.43
C LEU A 108 -7.69 -13.02 21.01
N PRO A 109 -6.61 -13.78 20.78
CA PRO A 109 -5.40 -13.24 20.19
C PRO A 109 -5.70 -12.68 18.79
N VAL A 110 -5.04 -11.59 18.43
CA VAL A 110 -5.22 -10.96 17.11
C VAL A 110 -4.97 -11.95 15.98
N SER A 111 -4.03 -12.87 16.16
CA SER A 111 -3.72 -13.88 15.15
C SER A 111 -4.90 -14.81 14.83
N MET A 112 -5.87 -14.91 15.72
CA MET A 112 -7.06 -15.75 15.52
C MET A 112 -8.25 -14.98 15.00
N LEU A 113 -8.13 -13.66 14.85
CA LEU A 113 -9.22 -12.82 14.38
C LEU A 113 -9.14 -12.64 12.86
N VAL A 114 -10.27 -12.78 12.20
CA VAL A 114 -10.37 -12.54 10.75
C VAL A 114 -11.07 -11.19 10.56
N PRO A 115 -10.39 -10.20 9.94
CA PRO A 115 -11.04 -8.93 9.67
C PRO A 115 -12.27 -9.11 8.78
N PRO A 116 -13.39 -8.44 9.07
CA PRO A 116 -14.58 -8.53 8.22
C PRO A 116 -14.44 -7.77 6.89
N GLU A 117 -13.41 -6.96 6.75
CA GLU A 117 -13.13 -6.19 5.54
C GLU A 117 -11.76 -6.53 5.00
N PRO A 118 -11.52 -6.37 3.67
CA PRO A 118 -10.17 -6.57 3.13
C PRO A 118 -9.16 -5.63 3.78
N VAL A 119 -7.91 -6.10 3.93
CA VAL A 119 -6.83 -5.32 4.54
C VAL A 119 -5.77 -4.91 3.53
N ASP A 120 -6.08 -4.98 2.25
CA ASP A 120 -5.12 -4.68 1.17
C ASP A 120 -4.59 -3.25 1.24
N ASP A 121 -5.42 -2.30 1.65
CA ASP A 121 -5.00 -0.91 1.83
C ASP A 121 -4.01 -0.78 2.98
N PHE A 122 -4.16 -1.56 4.05
CA PHE A 122 -3.19 -1.60 5.14
C PHE A 122 -1.87 -2.24 4.68
N VAL A 123 -1.93 -3.24 3.80
CA VAL A 123 -0.72 -3.81 3.21
C VAL A 123 0.02 -2.74 2.40
N ALA A 124 -0.70 -1.96 1.61
CA ALA A 124 -0.09 -0.87 0.84
C ALA A 124 0.63 0.13 1.74
N ILE A 125 0.03 0.49 2.86
CA ILE A 125 0.65 1.41 3.83
C ILE A 125 1.95 0.81 4.39
N ILE A 126 1.94 -0.47 4.72
CA ILE A 126 3.12 -1.16 5.24
C ILE A 126 4.24 -1.19 4.20
N LEU A 127 3.90 -1.45 2.95
CA LEU A 127 4.87 -1.44 1.85
C LEU A 127 5.51 -0.06 1.71
N ALA A 128 4.71 0.99 1.76
CA ALA A 128 5.21 2.35 1.69
C ALA A 128 6.17 2.65 2.83
N ARG A 129 5.83 2.25 4.03
CA ARG A 129 6.67 2.48 5.21
C ARG A 129 7.97 1.68 5.15
N ARG A 130 7.94 0.46 4.62
CA ARG A 130 9.17 -0.31 4.38
C ARG A 130 10.09 0.41 3.41
N PHE A 131 9.52 0.97 2.37
CA PHE A 131 10.31 1.74 1.39
C PHE A 131 10.96 2.95 2.06
N LEU A 132 10.21 3.69 2.88
CA LEU A 132 10.73 4.84 3.59
C LEU A 132 11.84 4.45 4.58
N GLU A 133 11.70 3.33 5.28
CA GLU A 133 12.72 2.83 6.18
C GLU A 133 14.00 2.46 5.42
N GLY A 134 13.87 1.79 4.28
CA GLY A 134 14.99 1.45 3.42
C GLY A 134 15.70 2.70 2.90
N ALA A 135 14.95 3.71 2.49
CA ALA A 135 15.52 4.98 2.06
C ALA A 135 16.28 5.66 3.18
N ALA A 136 15.70 5.66 4.40
CA ALA A 136 16.34 6.26 5.56
C ALA A 136 17.62 5.54 5.95
N SER A 137 17.70 4.21 5.73
CA SER A 137 18.91 3.43 6.04
C SER A 137 19.90 3.38 4.88
N GLY A 138 19.54 3.96 3.74
CA GLY A 138 20.41 3.97 2.56
C GLY A 138 20.34 2.70 1.72
N ASP A 139 19.35 1.84 1.94
CA ASP A 139 19.21 0.55 1.25
C ASP A 139 18.43 0.63 -0.05
N VAL A 140 17.99 1.80 -0.43
CA VAL A 140 17.15 1.95 -1.63
C VAL A 140 17.89 2.64 -2.74
#